data_8c7ce944a1845ce6585cbeb1967c67df
#
_entry.id   8c7ce944a1845ce6585cbeb1967c67df
#
_cell.length_a   1.000
_cell.length_b   1.000
_cell.length_c   1.000
_cell.angle_alpha   90.00
_cell.angle_beta   90.00
_cell.angle_gamma   90.00
#
_symmetry.space_group_name_H-M   'P 1'
#
loop_
_entity.id
_entity.type
_entity.pdbx_description
1 polymer ?
#
loop_
_entity_poly.entity_id
_entity_poly.type
_entity_poly.pdbx_seq_one_letter_code
_entity_poly.pdbx_strand_id
1 'polypeptide(L)'
;MVRSKKINYILLSAVFLSLTYYFFGTKIFLTAFVGICGILLVIYDIKIGLFASAFLYPFVPDALGLIMLLSMGFFVLLKAMLYKENFSVTDMGVPIGIFAFIAIFSTITSIDPSGSVRDLALNAAGISFVFAMTNSIKTKKDLNTFVSVLLFSSLVVALLGVFQYFTGVEMRPEWLDTENNTDIAVRVYSVFLNPNILAEYLVLMTPLAVGMTWYTKSMRKKFLFLASTAVLLICLVMTLSRGGWVGIALAALAFVLLVDKRLILIAIPIVLGVFYALPQKVLDRIISIGSTVDSSNLYRIKIWKITKDVIRDNLIAGVGFGYTPFKETFEKYIRTMPIYHAHNTYLEVAAEIGLIGFIFFMLLLFSVLKYNYVNLIKSEDKYYRYLGAGLYASIIGIMGHGLVEHFLYIPRIIFTFWIIIGITMTAIRIKKSEREKSKNLENKTSKKLESKDKDLEIKIIAE
;
A
#
# COMPACT_ATOMS: atom_id res chain seq x y z
N MET A 1 34.85 -26.31 2.66
CA MET A 1 33.46 -26.81 2.55
C MET A 1 32.45 -25.82 1.95
N VAL A 2 32.43 -24.52 2.31
CA VAL A 2 31.52 -23.51 1.74
C VAL A 2 31.79 -23.21 0.24
N ARG A 3 33.05 -23.26 -0.21
CA ARG A 3 33.43 -22.99 -1.61
C ARG A 3 32.96 -24.09 -2.57
N SER A 4 32.96 -25.35 -2.14
CA SER A 4 32.52 -26.52 -2.94
C SER A 4 30.98 -26.48 -3.16
N LYS A 5 30.19 -26.09 -2.14
CA LYS A 5 28.73 -25.98 -2.29
C LYS A 5 28.33 -24.88 -3.27
N LYS A 6 29.03 -23.73 -3.29
CA LYS A 6 28.76 -22.65 -4.26
C LYS A 6 29.00 -23.07 -5.71
N ILE A 7 30.07 -23.84 -5.96
CA ILE A 7 30.40 -24.36 -7.29
C ILE A 7 29.29 -25.32 -7.77
N ASN A 8 28.77 -26.18 -6.90
CA ASN A 8 27.71 -27.11 -7.25
C ASN A 8 26.41 -26.42 -7.67
N TYR A 9 26.03 -25.30 -6.99
CA TYR A 9 24.84 -24.53 -7.37
C TYR A 9 25.01 -23.84 -8.73
N ILE A 10 26.18 -23.30 -9.01
CA ILE A 10 26.49 -22.67 -10.31
C ILE A 10 26.43 -23.72 -11.44
N LEU A 11 27.01 -24.89 -11.22
CA LEU A 11 26.98 -26.00 -12.21
C LEU A 11 25.54 -26.50 -12.44
N LEU A 12 24.77 -26.71 -11.38
CA LEU A 12 23.36 -27.11 -11.49
C LEU A 12 22.52 -26.08 -12.25
N SER A 13 22.71 -24.77 -11.95
CA SER A 13 22.02 -23.69 -12.67
C SER A 13 22.43 -23.64 -14.15
N ALA A 14 23.72 -23.84 -14.46
CA ALA A 14 24.20 -23.85 -15.83
C ALA A 14 23.62 -25.05 -16.62
N VAL A 15 23.61 -26.25 -16.02
CA VAL A 15 22.99 -27.43 -16.63
C VAL A 15 21.49 -27.22 -16.87
N PHE A 16 20.77 -26.72 -15.88
CA PHE A 16 19.34 -26.40 -16.00
C PHE A 16 19.07 -25.41 -17.13
N LEU A 17 19.84 -24.33 -17.20
CA LEU A 17 19.70 -23.33 -18.26
C LEU A 17 20.01 -23.89 -19.64
N SER A 18 21.05 -24.73 -19.76
CA SER A 18 21.39 -25.38 -21.03
C SER A 18 20.29 -26.34 -21.51
N LEU A 19 19.72 -27.12 -20.60
CA LEU A 19 18.58 -27.99 -20.90
C LEU A 19 17.33 -27.16 -21.27
N THR A 20 17.07 -26.05 -20.56
CA THR A 20 15.95 -25.16 -20.87
C THR A 20 16.08 -24.56 -22.27
N TYR A 21 17.29 -24.13 -22.66
CA TYR A 21 17.54 -23.64 -24.02
C TYR A 21 17.29 -24.73 -25.07
N TYR A 22 17.82 -25.93 -24.83
CA TYR A 22 17.73 -27.05 -25.77
C TYR A 22 16.28 -27.52 -26.00
N PHE A 23 15.49 -27.67 -24.92
CA PHE A 23 14.13 -28.18 -25.00
C PHE A 23 13.06 -27.16 -25.31
N PHE A 24 13.21 -25.89 -24.87
CA PHE A 24 12.14 -24.91 -24.85
C PHE A 24 12.43 -23.65 -25.67
N GLY A 25 13.64 -23.52 -26.21
CA GLY A 25 14.05 -22.38 -27.05
C GLY A 25 14.37 -21.07 -26.31
N THR A 26 14.75 -20.05 -27.06
CA THR A 26 15.40 -18.84 -26.57
C THR A 26 14.53 -18.03 -25.59
N LYS A 27 13.21 -17.94 -25.82
CA LYS A 27 12.32 -17.13 -24.94
C LYS A 27 12.25 -17.71 -23.54
N ILE A 28 12.02 -19.01 -23.40
CA ILE A 28 11.92 -19.70 -22.09
C ILE A 28 13.28 -19.72 -21.41
N PHE A 29 14.36 -19.94 -22.18
CA PHE A 29 15.73 -19.84 -21.67
C PHE A 29 16.02 -18.47 -21.06
N LEU A 30 15.73 -17.36 -21.77
CA LEU A 30 15.94 -16.01 -21.25
C LEU A 30 15.10 -15.73 -20.01
N THR A 31 13.84 -16.17 -19.99
CA THR A 31 12.96 -16.01 -18.82
C THR A 31 13.51 -16.77 -17.61
N ALA A 32 13.94 -18.02 -17.80
CA ALA A 32 14.54 -18.84 -16.74
C ALA A 32 15.88 -18.24 -16.26
N PHE A 33 16.72 -17.75 -17.18
CA PHE A 33 17.98 -17.09 -16.84
C PHE A 33 17.77 -15.85 -15.99
N VAL A 34 16.88 -14.94 -16.42
CA VAL A 34 16.54 -13.73 -15.67
C VAL A 34 15.93 -14.08 -14.31
N GLY A 35 15.04 -15.10 -14.26
CA GLY A 35 14.45 -15.58 -13.01
C GLY A 35 15.51 -16.11 -12.03
N ILE A 36 16.42 -16.96 -12.48
CA ILE A 36 17.53 -17.48 -11.64
C ILE A 36 18.43 -16.35 -11.15
N CYS A 37 18.84 -15.44 -12.04
CA CYS A 37 19.65 -14.29 -11.65
C CYS A 37 18.92 -13.43 -10.62
N GLY A 38 17.61 -13.19 -10.80
CA GLY A 38 16.78 -12.48 -9.85
C GLY A 38 16.75 -13.15 -8.47
N ILE A 39 16.51 -14.46 -8.42
CA ILE A 39 16.52 -15.25 -7.18
C ILE A 39 17.89 -15.17 -6.49
N LEU A 40 18.98 -15.32 -7.23
CA LEU A 40 20.33 -15.25 -6.67
C LEU A 40 20.64 -13.86 -6.10
N LEU A 41 20.19 -12.80 -6.76
CA LEU A 41 20.32 -11.42 -6.25
C LEU A 41 19.51 -11.22 -4.97
N VAL A 42 18.30 -11.76 -4.87
CA VAL A 42 17.48 -11.70 -3.66
C VAL A 42 18.10 -12.48 -2.50
N ILE A 43 18.66 -13.66 -2.78
CA ILE A 43 19.39 -14.44 -1.76
C ILE A 43 20.64 -13.69 -1.29
N TYR A 44 21.33 -12.97 -2.18
CA TYR A 44 22.48 -12.13 -1.83
C TYR A 44 22.09 -10.96 -0.92
N ASP A 45 21.10 -10.17 -1.32
CA ASP A 45 20.52 -9.11 -0.49
C ASP A 45 19.02 -8.97 -0.73
N ILE A 46 18.22 -9.35 0.27
CA ILE A 46 16.74 -9.31 0.22
C ILE A 46 16.23 -7.90 -0.10
N LYS A 47 16.99 -6.83 0.24
CA LYS A 47 16.63 -5.45 -0.08
C LYS A 47 16.48 -5.22 -1.58
N ILE A 48 17.32 -5.89 -2.39
CA ILE A 48 17.21 -5.80 -3.87
C ILE A 48 15.84 -6.32 -4.32
N GLY A 49 15.40 -7.46 -3.78
CA GLY A 49 14.09 -8.01 -4.07
C GLY A 49 12.95 -7.10 -3.62
N LEU A 50 13.07 -6.50 -2.42
CA LEU A 50 12.07 -5.55 -1.92
C LEU A 50 11.97 -4.30 -2.81
N PHE A 51 13.11 -3.73 -3.25
CA PHE A 51 13.13 -2.55 -4.11
C PHE A 51 12.60 -2.87 -5.51
N ALA A 52 13.00 -4.01 -6.07
CA ALA A 52 12.49 -4.50 -7.35
C ALA A 52 10.97 -4.75 -7.30
N SER A 53 10.49 -5.39 -6.23
CA SER A 53 9.05 -5.63 -6.03
C SER A 53 8.29 -4.31 -5.91
N ALA A 54 8.79 -3.33 -5.14
CA ALA A 54 8.16 -2.02 -5.00
C ALA A 54 8.06 -1.25 -6.33
N PHE A 55 9.02 -1.43 -7.23
CA PHE A 55 8.97 -0.82 -8.55
C PHE A 55 8.06 -1.58 -9.51
N LEU A 56 8.16 -2.90 -9.56
CA LEU A 56 7.58 -3.73 -10.63
C LEU A 56 6.12 -4.11 -10.39
N TYR A 57 5.65 -4.20 -9.12
CA TYR A 57 4.32 -4.77 -8.83
C TYR A 57 3.14 -4.09 -9.58
N PRO A 58 3.14 -2.79 -9.91
CA PRO A 58 2.04 -2.22 -10.67
C PRO A 58 2.02 -2.64 -12.14
N PHE A 59 3.17 -3.07 -12.68
CA PHE A 59 3.37 -3.33 -14.11
C PHE A 59 3.29 -4.81 -14.47
N VAL A 60 3.43 -5.71 -13.50
CA VAL A 60 3.41 -7.15 -13.73
C VAL A 60 2.00 -7.73 -13.62
N PRO A 61 1.73 -8.91 -14.22
CA PRO A 61 0.49 -9.65 -13.96
C PRO A 61 0.29 -9.93 -12.47
N ASP A 62 -0.97 -9.94 -12.02
CA ASP A 62 -1.33 -10.07 -10.60
C ASP A 62 -0.75 -11.33 -9.94
N ALA A 63 -0.75 -12.47 -10.66
CA ALA A 63 -0.16 -13.71 -10.17
C ALA A 63 1.36 -13.58 -9.90
N LEU A 64 2.09 -12.87 -10.78
CA LEU A 64 3.51 -12.62 -10.58
C LEU A 64 3.74 -11.66 -9.41
N GLY A 65 2.92 -10.61 -9.30
CA GLY A 65 2.93 -9.70 -8.15
C GLY A 65 2.72 -10.44 -6.82
N LEU A 66 1.74 -11.35 -6.76
CA LEU A 66 1.49 -12.21 -5.60
C LEU A 66 2.73 -13.03 -5.23
N ILE A 67 3.31 -13.75 -6.21
CA ILE A 67 4.51 -14.58 -5.99
C ILE A 67 5.68 -13.71 -5.52
N MET A 68 5.90 -12.56 -6.14
CA MET A 68 6.97 -11.63 -5.77
C MET A 68 6.85 -11.18 -4.32
N LEU A 69 5.67 -10.74 -3.88
CA LEU A 69 5.48 -10.24 -2.52
C LEU A 69 5.53 -11.38 -1.49
N LEU A 70 4.89 -12.51 -1.78
CA LEU A 70 4.87 -13.67 -0.89
C LEU A 70 6.28 -14.24 -0.68
N SER A 71 7.07 -14.35 -1.75
CA SER A 71 8.42 -14.91 -1.69
C SER A 71 9.38 -14.08 -0.82
N MET A 72 9.18 -12.77 -0.67
CA MET A 72 10.06 -11.93 0.15
C MET A 72 10.04 -12.37 1.63
N GLY A 73 8.87 -12.66 2.19
CA GLY A 73 8.79 -13.18 3.56
C GLY A 73 9.41 -14.58 3.68
N PHE A 74 9.19 -15.45 2.68
CA PHE A 74 9.82 -16.76 2.64
C PHE A 74 11.36 -16.65 2.67
N PHE A 75 11.96 -15.76 1.87
CA PHE A 75 13.41 -15.57 1.88
C PHE A 75 13.94 -15.01 3.21
N VAL A 76 13.17 -14.17 3.91
CA VAL A 76 13.53 -13.72 5.27
C VAL A 76 13.54 -14.88 6.25
N LEU A 77 12.49 -15.73 6.24
CA LEU A 77 12.41 -16.91 7.09
C LEU A 77 13.52 -17.90 6.77
N LEU A 78 13.77 -18.16 5.49
CA LEU A 78 14.85 -19.04 5.04
C LEU A 78 16.21 -18.53 5.55
N LYS A 79 16.45 -17.21 5.42
CA LYS A 79 17.70 -16.60 5.91
C LYS A 79 17.82 -16.71 7.43
N ALA A 80 16.73 -16.45 8.17
CA ALA A 80 16.72 -16.60 9.62
C ALA A 80 17.04 -18.02 10.07
N MET A 81 16.49 -19.03 9.37
CA MET A 81 16.76 -20.44 9.65
C MET A 81 18.21 -20.84 9.34
N LEU A 82 18.73 -20.39 8.18
CA LEU A 82 20.09 -20.77 7.73
C LEU A 82 21.20 -20.10 8.53
N TYR A 83 21.00 -18.85 8.94
CA TYR A 83 22.01 -18.03 9.61
C TYR A 83 21.72 -17.80 11.10
N LYS A 84 20.63 -18.41 11.65
CA LYS A 84 20.18 -18.23 13.04
C LYS A 84 19.99 -16.75 13.40
N GLU A 85 19.56 -15.93 12.42
CA GLU A 85 19.22 -14.52 12.65
C GLU A 85 17.87 -14.42 13.39
N ASN A 86 17.81 -13.58 14.42
CA ASN A 86 16.54 -13.28 15.08
C ASN A 86 15.70 -12.34 14.21
N PHE A 87 14.42 -12.65 14.05
CA PHE A 87 13.44 -11.73 13.48
C PHE A 87 12.64 -11.05 14.58
N SER A 88 12.21 -9.84 14.32
CA SER A 88 11.38 -9.09 15.26
C SER A 88 9.94 -9.00 14.77
N VAL A 89 9.02 -9.26 15.68
CA VAL A 89 7.61 -8.92 15.51
C VAL A 89 7.41 -7.49 16.00
N THR A 90 6.72 -6.66 15.25
CA THR A 90 6.44 -5.27 15.62
C THR A 90 5.23 -5.20 16.55
N ASP A 91 5.07 -4.07 17.25
CA ASP A 91 3.92 -3.81 18.13
C ASP A 91 2.57 -3.90 17.38
N MET A 92 2.58 -3.77 16.05
CA MET A 92 1.40 -3.99 15.19
C MET A 92 1.20 -5.45 14.76
N GLY A 93 2.07 -6.36 15.16
CA GLY A 93 1.94 -7.78 14.84
C GLY A 93 0.64 -8.38 15.37
N VAL A 94 0.16 -7.93 16.53
CA VAL A 94 -1.09 -8.43 17.13
C VAL A 94 -2.32 -8.03 16.29
N PRO A 95 -2.59 -6.76 15.95
CA PRO A 95 -3.71 -6.41 15.08
C PRO A 95 -3.68 -7.11 13.72
N ILE A 96 -2.50 -7.22 13.10
CA ILE A 96 -2.33 -7.93 11.82
C ILE A 96 -2.58 -9.42 11.99
N GLY A 97 -2.08 -10.04 13.06
CA GLY A 97 -2.28 -11.46 13.36
C GLY A 97 -3.74 -11.79 13.59
N ILE A 98 -4.48 -10.94 14.31
CA ILE A 98 -5.93 -11.11 14.52
C ILE A 98 -6.67 -11.02 13.19
N PHE A 99 -6.36 -10.02 12.35
CA PHE A 99 -6.97 -9.90 11.02
C PHE A 99 -6.68 -11.13 10.15
N ALA A 100 -5.42 -11.61 10.12
CA ALA A 100 -5.03 -12.81 9.40
C ALA A 100 -5.77 -14.06 9.91
N PHE A 101 -5.91 -14.21 11.22
CA PHE A 101 -6.68 -15.32 11.83
C PHE A 101 -8.14 -15.28 11.39
N ILE A 102 -8.79 -14.11 11.44
CA ILE A 102 -10.18 -13.94 11.01
C ILE A 102 -10.33 -14.25 9.52
N ALA A 103 -9.42 -13.75 8.67
CA ALA A 103 -9.43 -14.03 7.24
C ALA A 103 -9.30 -15.54 6.95
N ILE A 104 -8.41 -16.25 7.66
CA ILE A 104 -8.28 -17.71 7.55
C ILE A 104 -9.56 -18.40 8.02
N PHE A 105 -10.09 -18.01 9.18
CA PHE A 105 -11.31 -18.60 9.73
C PHE A 105 -12.49 -18.40 8.78
N SER A 106 -12.70 -17.16 8.29
CA SER A 106 -13.76 -16.84 7.33
C SER A 106 -13.58 -17.55 5.98
N THR A 107 -12.34 -17.82 5.55
CA THR A 107 -12.07 -18.65 4.36
C THR A 107 -12.50 -20.10 4.57
N ILE A 108 -12.20 -20.69 5.74
CA ILE A 108 -12.56 -22.08 6.07
C ILE A 108 -14.07 -22.24 6.18
N THR A 109 -14.76 -21.26 6.75
CA THR A 109 -16.23 -21.28 6.94
C THR A 109 -17.01 -20.67 5.78
N SER A 110 -16.32 -20.28 4.69
CA SER A 110 -16.92 -19.67 3.50
C SER A 110 -17.94 -20.58 2.82
N ILE A 111 -18.95 -19.97 2.19
CA ILE A 111 -19.87 -20.70 1.29
C ILE A 111 -19.17 -21.19 0.01
N ASP A 112 -18.08 -20.51 -0.40
CA ASP A 112 -17.14 -20.92 -1.44
C ASP A 112 -15.70 -20.81 -0.93
N PRO A 113 -15.17 -21.84 -0.23
CA PRO A 113 -13.80 -21.81 0.26
C PRO A 113 -12.74 -21.66 -0.83
N SER A 114 -12.99 -22.23 -2.03
CA SER A 114 -12.05 -22.16 -3.15
C SER A 114 -11.92 -20.74 -3.71
N GLY A 115 -13.03 -20.03 -3.84
CA GLY A 115 -13.05 -18.62 -4.24
C GLY A 115 -12.38 -17.72 -3.19
N SER A 116 -12.58 -18.01 -1.89
CA SER A 116 -11.96 -17.26 -0.78
C SER A 116 -10.44 -17.40 -0.70
N VAL A 117 -9.86 -18.53 -1.12
CA VAL A 117 -8.40 -18.78 -1.08
C VAL A 117 -7.62 -17.73 -1.89
N ARG A 118 -8.17 -17.24 -2.99
CA ARG A 118 -7.53 -16.19 -3.80
C ARG A 118 -7.27 -14.92 -2.97
N ASP A 119 -8.30 -14.40 -2.31
CA ASP A 119 -8.21 -13.14 -1.58
C ASP A 119 -7.43 -13.30 -0.27
N LEU A 120 -7.50 -14.49 0.36
CA LEU A 120 -6.62 -14.86 1.46
C LEU A 120 -5.14 -14.85 1.02
N ALA A 121 -4.81 -15.44 -0.13
CA ALA A 121 -3.44 -15.48 -0.65
C ALA A 121 -2.91 -14.07 -0.97
N LEU A 122 -3.74 -13.17 -1.51
CA LEU A 122 -3.36 -11.79 -1.78
C LEU A 122 -3.02 -11.03 -0.49
N ASN A 123 -3.86 -11.15 0.54
CA ASN A 123 -3.59 -10.52 1.83
C ASN A 123 -2.39 -11.17 2.53
N ALA A 124 -2.23 -12.49 2.46
CA ALA A 124 -1.06 -13.19 2.98
C ALA A 124 0.24 -12.73 2.30
N ALA A 125 0.23 -12.49 0.99
CA ALA A 125 1.37 -11.94 0.26
C ALA A 125 1.72 -10.52 0.72
N GLY A 126 0.71 -9.66 0.93
CA GLY A 126 0.90 -8.33 1.48
C GLY A 126 1.49 -8.37 2.90
N ILE A 127 0.95 -9.18 3.79
CA ILE A 127 1.46 -9.38 5.17
C ILE A 127 2.89 -9.95 5.15
N SER A 128 3.17 -10.91 4.28
CA SER A 128 4.50 -11.48 4.06
C SER A 128 5.51 -10.40 3.65
N PHE A 129 5.10 -9.50 2.75
CA PHE A 129 5.93 -8.39 2.31
C PHE A 129 6.18 -7.38 3.45
N VAL A 130 5.16 -7.06 4.26
CA VAL A 130 5.32 -6.24 5.49
C VAL A 130 6.35 -6.85 6.43
N PHE A 131 6.27 -8.17 6.67
CA PHE A 131 7.24 -8.90 7.49
C PHE A 131 8.64 -8.81 6.90
N ALA A 132 8.78 -8.97 5.58
CA ALA A 132 10.06 -8.87 4.90
C ALA A 132 10.66 -7.46 4.99
N MET A 133 9.86 -6.41 4.76
CA MET A 133 10.28 -5.01 4.88
C MET A 133 10.80 -4.71 6.28
N THR A 134 10.01 -5.05 7.31
CA THR A 134 10.36 -4.75 8.70
C THR A 134 11.62 -5.48 9.15
N ASN A 135 11.94 -6.65 8.63
CA ASN A 135 13.11 -7.42 9.02
C ASN A 135 14.36 -7.15 8.16
N SER A 136 14.21 -6.64 6.94
CA SER A 136 15.35 -6.43 6.04
C SER A 136 15.78 -4.97 5.91
N ILE A 137 14.85 -4.01 5.99
CA ILE A 137 15.15 -2.57 5.92
C ILE A 137 15.49 -2.07 7.33
N LYS A 138 16.78 -1.95 7.66
CA LYS A 138 17.26 -1.67 9.03
C LYS A 138 17.72 -0.23 9.24
N THR A 139 17.84 0.58 8.18
CA THR A 139 18.33 1.95 8.26
C THR A 139 17.37 2.97 7.64
N LYS A 140 17.41 4.19 8.17
CA LYS A 140 16.67 5.34 7.61
C LYS A 140 17.03 5.58 6.13
N LYS A 141 18.29 5.34 5.74
CA LYS A 141 18.76 5.47 4.35
C LYS A 141 18.08 4.44 3.45
N ASP A 142 18.06 3.17 3.86
CA ASP A 142 17.41 2.10 3.07
C ASP A 142 15.92 2.35 2.93
N LEU A 143 15.23 2.77 4.01
CA LEU A 143 13.82 3.11 3.99
C LEU A 143 13.54 4.28 3.04
N ASN A 144 14.35 5.33 3.10
CA ASN A 144 14.21 6.47 2.20
C ASN A 144 14.42 6.07 0.73
N THR A 145 15.36 5.15 0.45
CA THR A 145 15.57 4.59 -0.89
C THR A 145 14.35 3.81 -1.34
N PHE A 146 13.80 2.94 -0.48
CA PHE A 146 12.59 2.18 -0.77
C PHE A 146 11.40 3.09 -1.14
N VAL A 147 11.13 4.11 -0.31
CA VAL A 147 10.07 5.09 -0.56
C VAL A 147 10.32 5.86 -1.87
N SER A 148 11.58 6.22 -2.16
CA SER A 148 11.92 6.91 -3.42
C SER A 148 11.70 6.02 -4.65
N VAL A 149 12.03 4.74 -4.58
CA VAL A 149 11.77 3.75 -5.66
C VAL A 149 10.27 3.56 -5.87
N LEU A 150 9.51 3.44 -4.79
CA LEU A 150 8.05 3.31 -4.84
C LEU A 150 7.39 4.54 -5.49
N LEU A 151 7.83 5.76 -5.09
CA LEU A 151 7.31 7.00 -5.67
C LEU A 151 7.75 7.18 -7.14
N PHE A 152 8.92 6.71 -7.50
CA PHE A 152 9.35 6.70 -8.91
C PHE A 152 8.49 5.75 -9.75
N SER A 153 8.17 4.56 -9.24
CA SER A 153 7.19 3.66 -9.86
C SER A 153 5.83 4.34 -10.05
N SER A 154 5.36 5.04 -9.00
CA SER A 154 4.09 5.78 -9.04
C SER A 154 4.09 6.91 -10.07
N LEU A 155 5.22 7.61 -10.21
CA LEU A 155 5.39 8.63 -11.25
C LEU A 155 5.27 8.03 -12.66
N VAL A 156 5.90 6.87 -12.90
CA VAL A 156 5.78 6.16 -14.19
C VAL A 156 4.33 5.77 -14.47
N VAL A 157 3.63 5.22 -13.47
CA VAL A 157 2.18 4.91 -13.58
C VAL A 157 1.37 6.15 -13.93
N ALA A 158 1.60 7.28 -13.27
CA ALA A 158 0.86 8.51 -13.50
C ALA A 158 1.18 9.11 -14.89
N LEU A 159 2.45 9.08 -15.32
CA LEU A 159 2.86 9.53 -16.66
C LEU A 159 2.20 8.70 -17.76
N LEU A 160 2.09 7.37 -17.59
CA LEU A 160 1.34 6.51 -18.51
C LEU A 160 -0.14 6.91 -18.56
N GLY A 161 -0.76 7.23 -17.41
CA GLY A 161 -2.13 7.75 -17.38
C GLY A 161 -2.29 9.09 -18.09
N VAL A 162 -1.37 10.03 -17.87
CA VAL A 162 -1.36 11.31 -18.57
C VAL A 162 -1.15 11.10 -20.08
N PHE A 163 -0.24 10.20 -20.47
CA PHE A 163 -0.04 9.85 -21.88
C PHE A 163 -1.32 9.30 -22.53
N GLN A 164 -2.06 8.42 -21.84
CA GLN A 164 -3.35 7.91 -22.32
C GLN A 164 -4.38 9.02 -22.59
N TYR A 165 -4.35 10.10 -21.82
CA TYR A 165 -5.26 11.23 -22.05
C TYR A 165 -5.05 11.90 -23.42
N PHE A 166 -3.80 12.03 -23.84
CA PHE A 166 -3.46 12.68 -25.13
C PHE A 166 -3.53 11.74 -26.33
N THR A 167 -3.25 10.45 -26.12
CA THR A 167 -3.26 9.45 -27.23
C THR A 167 -4.62 8.78 -27.41
N GLY A 168 -5.54 9.00 -26.48
CA GLY A 168 -6.77 8.25 -26.39
C GLY A 168 -6.57 6.87 -25.77
N VAL A 169 -7.65 6.30 -25.25
CA VAL A 169 -7.67 4.97 -24.67
C VAL A 169 -9.05 4.36 -24.90
N GLU A 170 -9.09 3.05 -25.10
CA GLU A 170 -10.36 2.33 -25.26
C GLU A 170 -11.20 2.44 -23.97
N MET A 171 -12.43 2.93 -24.14
CA MET A 171 -13.37 3.15 -23.06
C MET A 171 -14.40 2.02 -23.03
N ARG A 172 -14.57 1.39 -21.89
CA ARG A 172 -15.64 0.42 -21.70
C ARG A 172 -16.97 1.16 -21.50
N PRO A 173 -18.08 0.70 -22.13
CA PRO A 173 -19.38 1.35 -21.99
C PRO A 173 -19.82 1.55 -20.53
N GLU A 174 -19.48 0.62 -19.63
CA GLU A 174 -19.83 0.66 -18.21
C GLU A 174 -19.18 1.85 -17.46
N TRP A 175 -18.14 2.47 -18.02
CA TRP A 175 -17.46 3.62 -17.43
C TRP A 175 -17.98 4.96 -17.93
N LEU A 176 -18.84 4.91 -18.97
CA LEU A 176 -19.47 6.06 -19.58
C LEU A 176 -20.90 6.16 -19.08
N ASP A 177 -21.25 7.26 -18.46
CA ASP A 177 -22.65 7.61 -18.18
C ASP A 177 -23.22 8.29 -19.43
N THR A 178 -23.62 7.48 -20.40
CA THR A 178 -24.10 7.95 -21.72
C THR A 178 -25.42 8.70 -21.63
N GLU A 179 -26.18 8.54 -20.55
CA GLU A 179 -27.48 9.22 -20.40
C GLU A 179 -27.33 10.64 -19.81
N ASN A 180 -26.39 10.85 -18.87
CA ASN A 180 -26.26 12.13 -18.17
C ASN A 180 -24.92 12.85 -18.43
N ASN A 181 -23.94 12.20 -19.05
CA ASN A 181 -22.60 12.76 -19.31
C ASN A 181 -22.06 12.30 -20.66
N THR A 182 -22.76 12.65 -21.76
CA THR A 182 -22.42 12.29 -23.14
C THR A 182 -21.03 12.79 -23.59
N ASP A 183 -20.49 13.80 -22.92
CA ASP A 183 -19.28 14.51 -23.30
C ASP A 183 -17.98 13.96 -22.67
N ILE A 184 -18.03 12.89 -21.86
CA ILE A 184 -16.85 12.29 -21.29
C ILE A 184 -16.18 11.38 -22.31
N ALA A 185 -15.27 11.95 -23.11
CA ALA A 185 -14.58 11.23 -24.17
C ALA A 185 -13.48 10.28 -23.64
N VAL A 186 -12.76 10.63 -22.57
CA VAL A 186 -11.61 9.87 -22.08
C VAL A 186 -11.56 9.90 -20.55
N ARG A 187 -11.44 8.71 -19.91
CA ARG A 187 -11.07 8.53 -18.52
C ARG A 187 -9.83 7.66 -18.45
N VAL A 188 -8.74 8.19 -17.90
CA VAL A 188 -7.47 7.46 -17.85
C VAL A 188 -7.49 6.37 -16.77
N TYR A 189 -6.83 5.25 -17.05
CA TYR A 189 -6.70 4.12 -16.11
C TYR A 189 -5.27 3.55 -16.02
N SER A 190 -4.33 4.07 -16.83
CA SER A 190 -2.93 3.63 -16.84
C SER A 190 -2.83 2.10 -16.96
N VAL A 191 -2.11 1.45 -16.05
CA VAL A 191 -1.93 -0.02 -15.99
C VAL A 191 -3.02 -0.74 -15.18
N PHE A 192 -3.97 -0.02 -14.57
CA PHE A 192 -4.98 -0.60 -13.67
C PHE A 192 -6.26 -1.05 -14.36
N LEU A 193 -6.42 -0.77 -15.65
CA LEU A 193 -7.57 -1.16 -16.48
C LEU A 193 -8.94 -0.65 -15.98
N ASN A 194 -8.96 0.23 -14.98
CA ASN A 194 -10.17 0.88 -14.45
C ASN A 194 -9.79 2.24 -13.83
N PRO A 195 -10.50 3.35 -14.19
CA PRO A 195 -10.21 4.68 -13.67
C PRO A 195 -10.37 4.82 -12.14
N ASN A 196 -11.34 4.14 -11.53
CA ASN A 196 -11.54 4.22 -10.08
C ASN A 196 -10.40 3.52 -9.34
N ILE A 197 -9.91 2.39 -9.86
CA ILE A 197 -8.79 1.63 -9.29
C ILE A 197 -7.48 2.44 -9.40
N LEU A 198 -7.24 3.10 -10.55
CA LEU A 198 -6.12 4.04 -10.67
C LEU A 198 -6.24 5.17 -9.63
N ALA A 199 -7.45 5.70 -9.41
CA ALA A 199 -7.68 6.74 -8.42
C ALA A 199 -7.37 6.26 -6.98
N GLU A 200 -7.72 5.02 -6.60
CA GLU A 200 -7.33 4.41 -5.31
C GLU A 200 -5.82 4.37 -5.11
N TYR A 201 -5.10 3.92 -6.15
CA TYR A 201 -3.65 3.91 -6.14
C TYR A 201 -3.06 5.32 -5.94
N LEU A 202 -3.56 6.31 -6.70
CA LEU A 202 -3.09 7.69 -6.62
C LEU A 202 -3.43 8.34 -5.26
N VAL A 203 -4.58 8.01 -4.65
CA VAL A 203 -4.95 8.46 -3.30
C VAL A 203 -3.98 7.91 -2.25
N LEU A 204 -3.48 6.68 -2.41
CA LEU A 204 -2.48 6.12 -1.51
C LEU A 204 -1.09 6.74 -1.71
N MET A 205 -0.68 7.01 -2.96
CA MET A 205 0.68 7.43 -3.29
C MET A 205 0.91 8.94 -3.17
N THR A 206 -0.08 9.75 -3.49
CA THR A 206 0.07 11.21 -3.51
C THR A 206 0.41 11.82 -2.15
N PRO A 207 -0.27 11.48 -1.03
CA PRO A 207 0.08 12.04 0.27
C PRO A 207 1.48 11.64 0.75
N LEU A 208 1.94 10.44 0.38
CA LEU A 208 3.31 10.00 0.64
C LEU A 208 4.33 10.88 -0.11
N ALA A 209 4.07 11.21 -1.38
CA ALA A 209 4.91 12.11 -2.17
C ALA A 209 4.94 13.52 -1.57
N VAL A 210 3.79 14.04 -1.10
CA VAL A 210 3.70 15.31 -0.36
C VAL A 210 4.57 15.29 0.90
N GLY A 211 4.50 14.23 1.71
CA GLY A 211 5.32 14.07 2.91
C GLY A 211 6.81 14.11 2.61
N MET A 212 7.25 13.46 1.54
CA MET A 212 8.66 13.47 1.10
C MET A 212 9.09 14.81 0.55
N THR A 213 8.22 15.53 -0.15
CA THR A 213 8.45 16.92 -0.61
C THR A 213 8.70 17.85 0.60
N TRP A 214 7.91 17.71 1.66
CA TRP A 214 8.01 18.53 2.87
C TRP A 214 9.29 18.27 3.66
N TYR A 215 9.71 17.01 3.73
CA TYR A 215 10.94 16.61 4.41
C TYR A 215 12.21 17.10 3.71
N THR A 216 12.21 17.06 2.37
CA THR A 216 13.46 17.17 1.59
C THR A 216 14.03 18.60 1.62
N LYS A 217 15.28 18.73 2.08
CA LYS A 217 16.02 20.01 2.13
C LYS A 217 16.68 20.38 0.81
N SER A 218 17.13 19.40 0.03
CA SER A 218 17.79 19.60 -1.26
C SER A 218 16.78 20.16 -2.29
N MET A 219 17.04 21.36 -2.81
CA MET A 219 16.12 22.00 -3.79
C MET A 219 15.87 21.13 -5.02
N ARG A 220 16.90 20.45 -5.55
CA ARG A 220 16.74 19.53 -6.70
C ARG A 220 15.79 18.37 -6.38
N LYS A 221 15.98 17.69 -5.25
CA LYS A 221 15.11 16.59 -4.81
C LYS A 221 13.72 17.09 -4.47
N LYS A 222 13.59 18.25 -3.83
CA LYS A 222 12.32 18.87 -3.51
C LYS A 222 11.52 19.17 -4.77
N PHE A 223 12.16 19.72 -5.80
CA PHE A 223 11.54 19.96 -7.10
C PHE A 223 11.06 18.65 -7.74
N LEU A 224 11.87 17.59 -7.72
CA LEU A 224 11.49 16.28 -8.26
C LEU A 224 10.27 15.69 -7.54
N PHE A 225 10.23 15.73 -6.20
CA PHE A 225 9.05 15.23 -5.46
C PHE A 225 7.82 16.11 -5.67
N LEU A 226 7.99 17.43 -5.77
CA LEU A 226 6.90 18.35 -6.06
C LEU A 226 6.33 18.12 -7.47
N ALA A 227 7.20 17.98 -8.46
CA ALA A 227 6.81 17.66 -9.84
C ALA A 227 6.10 16.29 -9.90
N SER A 228 6.63 15.28 -9.20
CA SER A 228 5.96 13.99 -9.10
C SER A 228 4.57 14.12 -8.48
N THR A 229 4.44 14.88 -7.38
CA THR A 229 3.15 15.14 -6.73
C THR A 229 2.16 15.81 -7.69
N ALA A 230 2.62 16.80 -8.45
CA ALA A 230 1.79 17.48 -9.44
C ALA A 230 1.30 16.52 -10.53
N VAL A 231 2.17 15.66 -11.06
CA VAL A 231 1.80 14.66 -12.08
C VAL A 231 0.80 13.64 -11.52
N LEU A 232 0.99 13.17 -10.28
CA LEU A 232 0.04 12.27 -9.60
C LEU A 232 -1.34 12.92 -9.46
N LEU A 233 -1.40 14.20 -9.04
CA LEU A 233 -2.67 14.94 -8.90
C LEU A 233 -3.33 15.19 -10.26
N ILE A 234 -2.58 15.58 -11.28
CA ILE A 234 -3.10 15.77 -12.65
C ILE A 234 -3.70 14.46 -13.17
N CYS A 235 -2.97 13.34 -13.02
CA CYS A 235 -3.46 12.03 -13.40
C CYS A 235 -4.75 11.66 -12.63
N LEU A 236 -4.81 11.96 -11.31
CA LEU A 236 -6.00 11.72 -10.51
C LEU A 236 -7.21 12.52 -11.01
N VAL A 237 -7.04 13.79 -11.39
CA VAL A 237 -8.11 14.58 -12.00
C VAL A 237 -8.58 13.93 -13.31
N MET A 238 -7.65 13.48 -14.16
CA MET A 238 -7.95 12.85 -15.46
C MET A 238 -8.66 11.49 -15.32
N THR A 239 -8.64 10.84 -14.14
CA THR A 239 -9.46 9.63 -13.88
C THR A 239 -10.94 9.93 -13.86
N LEU A 240 -11.34 11.16 -13.58
CA LEU A 240 -12.72 11.59 -13.33
C LEU A 240 -13.43 10.76 -12.23
N SER A 241 -12.67 10.21 -11.28
CA SER A 241 -13.19 9.45 -10.15
C SER A 241 -13.58 10.36 -9.00
N ARG A 242 -14.90 10.53 -8.79
CA ARG A 242 -15.46 11.34 -7.69
C ARG A 242 -15.00 10.84 -6.33
N GLY A 243 -14.99 9.52 -6.13
CA GLY A 243 -14.49 8.88 -4.90
C GLY A 243 -13.01 9.19 -4.65
N GLY A 244 -12.19 9.16 -5.71
CA GLY A 244 -10.77 9.54 -5.63
C GLY A 244 -10.57 11.00 -5.23
N TRP A 245 -11.40 11.92 -5.73
CA TRP A 245 -11.32 13.34 -5.36
C TRP A 245 -11.71 13.59 -3.90
N VAL A 246 -12.76 12.92 -3.42
CA VAL A 246 -13.13 12.96 -1.98
C VAL A 246 -12.01 12.37 -1.13
N GLY A 247 -11.45 11.22 -1.52
CA GLY A 247 -10.34 10.58 -0.83
C GLY A 247 -9.12 11.48 -0.71
N ILE A 248 -8.68 12.11 -1.81
CA ILE A 248 -7.51 13.00 -1.78
C ILE A 248 -7.78 14.30 -1.01
N ALA A 249 -9.01 14.82 -1.03
CA ALA A 249 -9.40 15.99 -0.22
C ALA A 249 -9.31 15.68 1.28
N LEU A 250 -9.81 14.52 1.72
CA LEU A 250 -9.69 14.05 3.11
C LEU A 250 -8.23 13.81 3.50
N ALA A 251 -7.42 13.23 2.60
CA ALA A 251 -5.99 13.05 2.82
C ALA A 251 -5.26 14.39 2.96
N ALA A 252 -5.56 15.36 2.09
CA ALA A 252 -4.99 16.71 2.17
C ALA A 252 -5.35 17.42 3.46
N LEU A 253 -6.63 17.36 3.87
CA LEU A 253 -7.09 17.91 5.14
C LEU A 253 -6.35 17.27 6.32
N ALA A 254 -6.25 15.93 6.35
CA ALA A 254 -5.52 15.22 7.40
C ALA A 254 -4.04 15.63 7.43
N PHE A 255 -3.38 15.73 6.28
CA PHE A 255 -1.97 16.14 6.20
C PHE A 255 -1.76 17.55 6.74
N VAL A 256 -2.59 18.51 6.33
CA VAL A 256 -2.51 19.91 6.77
C VAL A 256 -2.71 20.03 8.28
N LEU A 257 -3.72 19.34 8.84
CA LEU A 257 -3.99 19.35 10.28
C LEU A 257 -2.83 18.76 11.11
N LEU A 258 -2.12 17.77 10.57
CA LEU A 258 -1.00 17.09 11.25
C LEU A 258 0.32 17.84 11.13
N VAL A 259 0.55 18.56 10.04
CA VAL A 259 1.82 19.27 9.78
C VAL A 259 1.77 20.67 10.36
N ASP A 260 0.83 21.49 9.91
CA ASP A 260 0.57 22.84 10.43
C ASP A 260 -0.83 23.30 9.99
N LYS A 261 -1.73 23.42 10.96
CA LYS A 261 -3.12 23.86 10.72
C LYS A 261 -3.23 25.25 10.06
N ARG A 262 -2.20 26.10 10.15
CA ARG A 262 -2.17 27.42 9.51
C ARG A 262 -2.14 27.32 7.98
N LEU A 263 -1.69 26.20 7.45
CA LEU A 263 -1.71 25.92 6.01
C LEU A 263 -3.14 25.92 5.43
N ILE A 264 -4.18 25.75 6.24
CA ILE A 264 -5.58 25.86 5.82
C ILE A 264 -5.84 27.25 5.22
N LEU A 265 -5.28 28.30 5.83
CA LEU A 265 -5.46 29.69 5.36
C LEU A 265 -4.87 29.90 3.96
N ILE A 266 -3.83 29.15 3.61
CA ILE A 266 -3.21 29.17 2.28
C ILE A 266 -3.91 28.19 1.33
N ALA A 267 -4.34 27.04 1.84
CA ALA A 267 -5.00 26.01 1.04
C ALA A 267 -6.36 26.50 0.49
N ILE A 268 -7.15 27.24 1.28
CA ILE A 268 -8.46 27.74 0.85
C ILE A 268 -8.35 28.60 -0.42
N PRO A 269 -7.54 29.68 -0.48
CA PRO A 269 -7.39 30.47 -1.69
C PRO A 269 -6.88 29.66 -2.90
N ILE A 270 -5.96 28.71 -2.66
CA ILE A 270 -5.45 27.85 -3.72
C ILE A 270 -6.57 26.95 -4.27
N VAL A 271 -7.35 26.31 -3.40
CA VAL A 271 -8.47 25.46 -3.81
C VAL A 271 -9.52 26.27 -4.57
N LEU A 272 -9.86 27.46 -4.11
CA LEU A 272 -10.78 28.36 -4.81
C LEU A 272 -10.25 28.79 -6.18
N GLY A 273 -8.96 29.14 -6.27
CA GLY A 273 -8.31 29.49 -7.55
C GLY A 273 -8.27 28.31 -8.52
N VAL A 274 -7.94 27.11 -8.05
CA VAL A 274 -7.99 25.90 -8.85
C VAL A 274 -9.42 25.61 -9.30
N PHE A 275 -10.40 25.70 -8.41
CA PHE A 275 -11.81 25.49 -8.74
C PHE A 275 -12.28 26.43 -9.87
N TYR A 276 -11.89 27.70 -9.81
CA TYR A 276 -12.21 28.68 -10.84
C TYR A 276 -11.53 28.38 -12.19
N ALA A 277 -10.34 27.77 -12.17
CA ALA A 277 -9.55 27.42 -13.38
C ALA A 277 -9.90 26.04 -13.97
N LEU A 278 -10.73 25.23 -13.30
CA LEU A 278 -11.09 23.90 -13.77
C LEU A 278 -11.95 23.97 -15.06
N PRO A 279 -11.75 23.04 -16.02
CA PRO A 279 -12.66 22.87 -17.15
C PRO A 279 -14.08 22.58 -16.69
N GLN A 280 -15.10 23.09 -17.41
CA GLN A 280 -16.51 22.90 -17.06
C GLN A 280 -16.89 21.44 -16.82
N LYS A 281 -16.38 20.51 -17.64
CA LYS A 281 -16.60 19.06 -17.49
C LYS A 281 -16.18 18.51 -16.11
N VAL A 282 -15.09 19.03 -15.54
CA VAL A 282 -14.62 18.64 -14.20
C VAL A 282 -15.51 19.25 -13.13
N LEU A 283 -15.93 20.49 -13.32
CA LEU A 283 -16.88 21.18 -12.40
C LEU A 283 -18.22 20.45 -12.34
N ASP A 284 -18.81 20.12 -13.48
CA ASP A 284 -20.07 19.37 -13.56
C ASP A 284 -19.95 18.02 -12.86
N ARG A 285 -18.81 17.36 -13.02
CA ARG A 285 -18.52 16.09 -12.33
C ARG A 285 -18.37 16.25 -10.81
N ILE A 286 -17.81 17.38 -10.34
CA ILE A 286 -17.73 17.70 -8.89
C ILE A 286 -19.15 17.98 -8.36
N ILE A 287 -19.96 18.77 -9.07
CA ILE A 287 -21.33 19.10 -8.67
C ILE A 287 -22.20 17.84 -8.58
N SER A 288 -21.93 16.83 -9.43
CA SER A 288 -22.66 15.56 -9.39
C SER A 288 -22.28 14.65 -8.19
N ILE A 289 -21.31 15.04 -7.34
CA ILE A 289 -21.01 14.30 -6.11
C ILE A 289 -22.22 14.31 -5.18
N GLY A 290 -22.72 13.11 -4.83
CA GLY A 290 -23.89 12.97 -3.96
C GLY A 290 -25.24 13.16 -4.66
N SER A 291 -25.28 13.41 -5.97
CA SER A 291 -26.53 13.49 -6.72
C SER A 291 -27.28 12.15 -6.67
N THR A 292 -28.57 12.21 -6.30
CA THR A 292 -29.46 11.03 -6.26
C THR A 292 -30.10 10.73 -7.62
N VAL A 293 -29.81 11.55 -8.64
CA VAL A 293 -30.29 11.35 -10.02
C VAL A 293 -29.25 10.65 -10.90
N ASP A 294 -27.97 10.71 -10.50
CA ASP A 294 -26.85 10.08 -11.22
C ASP A 294 -27.01 8.54 -11.21
N SER A 295 -27.00 7.93 -12.38
CA SER A 295 -27.20 6.49 -12.58
C SER A 295 -26.21 5.63 -11.77
N SER A 296 -24.95 6.03 -11.70
CA SER A 296 -23.89 5.34 -10.93
C SER A 296 -24.16 5.39 -9.42
N ASN A 297 -24.65 6.52 -8.91
CA ASN A 297 -24.99 6.63 -7.47
C ASN A 297 -26.24 5.82 -7.14
N LEU A 298 -27.27 5.84 -8.00
CA LEU A 298 -28.48 5.01 -7.85
C LEU A 298 -28.14 3.52 -7.85
N TYR A 299 -27.24 3.11 -8.75
CA TYR A 299 -26.76 1.74 -8.81
C TYR A 299 -26.11 1.30 -7.49
N ARG A 300 -25.19 2.13 -6.93
CA ARG A 300 -24.56 1.87 -5.63
C ARG A 300 -25.58 1.78 -4.49
N ILE A 301 -26.55 2.69 -4.44
CA ILE A 301 -27.61 2.68 -3.40
C ILE A 301 -28.41 1.37 -3.44
N LYS A 302 -28.73 0.85 -4.63
CA LYS A 302 -29.39 -0.46 -4.77
C LYS A 302 -28.53 -1.59 -4.24
N ILE A 303 -27.24 -1.61 -4.63
CA ILE A 303 -26.28 -2.61 -4.11
C ILE A 303 -26.19 -2.54 -2.59
N TRP A 304 -26.06 -1.35 -2.01
CA TRP A 304 -25.95 -1.18 -0.56
C TRP A 304 -27.18 -1.65 0.21
N LYS A 305 -28.38 -1.49 -0.36
CA LYS A 305 -29.61 -2.02 0.25
C LYS A 305 -29.55 -3.53 0.33
N ILE A 306 -29.23 -4.21 -0.76
CA ILE A 306 -29.13 -5.67 -0.81
C ILE A 306 -27.97 -6.17 0.06
N THR A 307 -26.80 -5.49 0.03
CA THR A 307 -25.66 -5.85 0.88
C THR A 307 -26.03 -5.79 2.37
N LYS A 308 -26.84 -4.83 2.79
CA LYS A 308 -27.35 -4.79 4.18
C LYS A 308 -28.22 -5.97 4.53
N ASP A 309 -29.02 -6.49 3.59
CA ASP A 309 -29.79 -7.71 3.81
C ASP A 309 -28.87 -8.93 3.90
N VAL A 310 -27.83 -9.02 3.03
CA VAL A 310 -26.79 -10.06 3.14
C VAL A 310 -26.10 -10.03 4.49
N ILE A 311 -25.71 -8.83 4.99
CA ILE A 311 -25.10 -8.67 6.31
C ILE A 311 -26.03 -9.12 7.43
N ARG A 312 -27.31 -8.70 7.39
CA ARG A 312 -28.30 -9.04 8.40
C ARG A 312 -28.48 -10.56 8.53
N ASP A 313 -28.53 -11.25 7.38
CA ASP A 313 -28.77 -12.69 7.34
C ASP A 313 -27.50 -13.52 7.67
N ASN A 314 -26.30 -12.88 7.61
CA ASN A 314 -25.01 -13.51 7.89
C ASN A 314 -24.18 -12.71 8.94
N LEU A 315 -24.83 -12.16 9.95
CA LEU A 315 -24.30 -11.13 10.84
C LEU A 315 -23.01 -11.51 11.57
N ILE A 316 -22.87 -12.76 12.02
CA ILE A 316 -21.78 -13.18 12.90
C ILE A 316 -20.53 -13.56 12.11
N ALA A 317 -20.66 -14.50 11.19
CA ALA A 317 -19.52 -15.11 10.48
C ALA A 317 -19.28 -14.51 9.10
N GLY A 318 -20.27 -13.81 8.54
CA GLY A 318 -20.26 -13.38 7.15
C GLY A 318 -20.49 -14.55 6.17
N VAL A 319 -20.31 -14.28 4.89
CA VAL A 319 -20.51 -15.26 3.80
C VAL A 319 -19.22 -15.98 3.39
N GLY A 320 -18.07 -15.51 3.86
CA GLY A 320 -16.74 -15.99 3.47
C GLY A 320 -15.87 -14.85 2.98
N PHE A 321 -14.57 -14.96 3.21
CA PHE A 321 -13.58 -13.92 2.90
C PHE A 321 -13.37 -13.76 1.40
N GLY A 322 -13.47 -12.52 0.91
CA GLY A 322 -13.22 -12.14 -0.47
C GLY A 322 -14.48 -12.06 -1.34
N TYR A 323 -14.27 -11.52 -2.55
CA TYR A 323 -15.38 -11.10 -3.40
C TYR A 323 -16.24 -12.25 -3.96
N THR A 324 -15.67 -13.44 -4.18
CA THR A 324 -16.40 -14.56 -4.82
C THR A 324 -17.58 -15.03 -3.97
N PRO A 325 -17.43 -15.39 -2.68
CA PRO A 325 -18.56 -15.77 -1.84
C PRO A 325 -19.57 -14.63 -1.65
N PHE A 326 -19.10 -13.37 -1.58
CA PHE A 326 -20.00 -12.22 -1.53
C PHE A 326 -20.86 -12.13 -2.79
N LYS A 327 -20.26 -12.18 -3.99
CA LYS A 327 -20.94 -12.15 -5.27
C LYS A 327 -21.97 -13.26 -5.39
N GLU A 328 -21.60 -14.51 -5.11
CA GLU A 328 -22.49 -15.66 -5.17
C GLU A 328 -23.67 -15.55 -4.21
N THR A 329 -23.44 -14.99 -3.01
CA THR A 329 -24.53 -14.74 -2.07
C THR A 329 -25.42 -13.62 -2.54
N PHE A 330 -24.85 -12.51 -3.02
CA PHE A 330 -25.62 -11.38 -3.53
C PHE A 330 -26.54 -11.78 -4.68
N GLU A 331 -26.09 -12.63 -5.61
CA GLU A 331 -26.86 -13.14 -6.74
C GLU A 331 -28.09 -13.99 -6.31
N LYS A 332 -28.09 -14.54 -5.08
CA LYS A 332 -29.29 -15.21 -4.50
C LYS A 332 -30.41 -14.22 -4.16
N TYR A 333 -30.07 -12.97 -3.83
CA TYR A 333 -31.07 -11.92 -3.57
C TYR A 333 -31.57 -11.25 -4.84
N ILE A 334 -30.71 -11.10 -5.87
CA ILE A 334 -31.09 -10.49 -7.13
C ILE A 334 -30.23 -11.00 -8.30
N ARG A 335 -30.82 -11.76 -9.21
CA ARG A 335 -30.12 -12.36 -10.38
C ARG A 335 -29.95 -11.40 -11.56
N THR A 336 -30.76 -10.34 -11.62
CA THR A 336 -30.80 -9.42 -12.76
C THR A 336 -29.78 -8.29 -12.65
N MET A 337 -29.00 -8.24 -11.57
CA MET A 337 -28.03 -7.19 -11.29
C MET A 337 -26.65 -7.80 -11.07
N PRO A 338 -25.86 -8.01 -12.14
CA PRO A 338 -24.52 -8.56 -11.99
C PRO A 338 -23.64 -7.56 -11.25
N ILE A 339 -22.96 -8.03 -10.20
CA ILE A 339 -21.99 -7.22 -9.46
C ILE A 339 -20.66 -7.94 -9.35
N TYR A 340 -19.61 -7.19 -9.04
CA TYR A 340 -18.31 -7.72 -8.64
C TYR A 340 -18.05 -7.49 -7.16
N HIS A 341 -18.51 -6.36 -6.61
CA HIS A 341 -18.31 -5.95 -5.21
C HIS A 341 -19.34 -4.88 -4.80
N ALA A 342 -19.47 -4.60 -3.50
CA ALA A 342 -20.48 -3.67 -2.98
C ALA A 342 -20.20 -2.18 -3.27
N HIS A 343 -19.12 -1.80 -3.89
CA HIS A 343 -18.69 -0.39 -4.02
C HIS A 343 -18.70 0.37 -2.68
N ASN A 344 -18.38 -0.33 -1.61
CA ASN A 344 -18.23 0.21 -0.27
C ASN A 344 -17.44 -0.80 0.58
N THR A 345 -16.20 -0.47 0.93
CA THR A 345 -15.31 -1.38 1.67
C THR A 345 -15.90 -1.83 2.99
N TYR A 346 -16.61 -0.96 3.68
CA TYR A 346 -17.13 -1.27 5.02
C TYR A 346 -18.30 -2.25 4.97
N LEU A 347 -19.20 -2.07 4.00
CA LEU A 347 -20.29 -2.99 3.77
C LEU A 347 -19.80 -4.34 3.25
N GLU A 348 -18.84 -4.33 2.32
CA GLU A 348 -18.26 -5.55 1.77
C GLU A 348 -17.58 -6.38 2.87
N VAL A 349 -16.66 -5.77 3.62
CA VAL A 349 -15.95 -6.45 4.72
C VAL A 349 -16.93 -6.98 5.77
N ALA A 350 -18.00 -6.22 6.12
CA ALA A 350 -19.01 -6.69 7.06
C ALA A 350 -19.82 -7.88 6.49
N ALA A 351 -20.06 -7.92 5.18
CA ALA A 351 -20.72 -9.05 4.54
C ALA A 351 -19.82 -10.29 4.46
N GLU A 352 -18.52 -10.10 4.15
CA GLU A 352 -17.54 -11.17 3.98
C GLU A 352 -17.17 -11.88 5.30
N ILE A 353 -16.80 -11.11 6.33
CA ILE A 353 -16.25 -11.63 7.58
C ILE A 353 -17.14 -11.40 8.81
N GLY A 354 -18.37 -10.96 8.57
CA GLY A 354 -19.35 -10.67 9.62
C GLY A 354 -19.00 -9.44 10.45
N LEU A 355 -19.90 -9.08 11.37
CA LEU A 355 -19.74 -7.89 12.21
C LEU A 355 -18.53 -7.99 13.15
N ILE A 356 -18.23 -9.17 13.66
CA ILE A 356 -17.07 -9.39 14.55
C ILE A 356 -15.78 -9.13 13.76
N GLY A 357 -15.64 -9.73 12.59
CA GLY A 357 -14.50 -9.53 11.72
C GLY A 357 -14.36 -8.06 11.28
N PHE A 358 -15.47 -7.41 10.95
CA PHE A 358 -15.50 -5.98 10.62
C PHE A 358 -14.96 -5.10 11.75
N ILE A 359 -15.35 -5.36 13.01
CA ILE A 359 -14.82 -4.63 14.17
C ILE A 359 -13.29 -4.78 14.24
N PHE A 360 -12.75 -5.97 14.08
CA PHE A 360 -11.30 -6.19 14.10
C PHE A 360 -10.60 -5.57 12.89
N PHE A 361 -11.21 -5.55 11.72
CA PHE A 361 -10.71 -4.81 10.57
C PHE A 361 -10.62 -3.29 10.87
N MET A 362 -11.66 -2.71 11.45
CA MET A 362 -11.63 -1.31 11.87
C MET A 362 -10.56 -1.06 12.96
N LEU A 363 -10.41 -1.98 13.92
CA LEU A 363 -9.35 -1.90 14.92
C LEU A 363 -7.95 -1.97 14.29
N LEU A 364 -7.75 -2.76 13.23
CA LEU A 364 -6.50 -2.77 12.46
C LEU A 364 -6.23 -1.38 11.87
N LEU A 365 -7.19 -0.78 11.15
CA LEU A 365 -7.04 0.56 10.56
C LEU A 365 -6.74 1.63 11.61
N PHE A 366 -7.49 1.65 12.72
CA PHE A 366 -7.26 2.60 13.81
C PHE A 366 -5.92 2.35 14.52
N SER A 367 -5.48 1.10 14.62
CA SER A 367 -4.15 0.78 15.17
C SER A 367 -3.05 1.34 14.28
N VAL A 368 -3.14 1.19 12.96
CA VAL A 368 -2.18 1.80 12.02
C VAL A 368 -2.10 3.31 12.23
N LEU A 369 -3.25 3.98 12.30
CA LEU A 369 -3.32 5.42 12.52
C LEU A 369 -2.75 5.82 13.88
N LYS A 370 -3.12 5.12 14.97
CA LYS A 370 -2.64 5.37 16.33
C LYS A 370 -1.13 5.19 16.45
N TYR A 371 -0.60 4.07 15.98
CA TYR A 371 0.84 3.79 16.05
C TYR A 371 1.66 4.76 15.21
N ASN A 372 1.16 5.12 14.01
CA ASN A 372 1.77 6.14 13.17
C ASN A 372 1.80 7.49 13.92
N TYR A 373 0.66 7.95 14.43
CA TYR A 373 0.55 9.23 15.14
C TYR A 373 1.51 9.32 16.33
N VAL A 374 1.48 8.32 17.21
CA VAL A 374 2.28 8.33 18.44
C VAL A 374 3.78 8.20 18.15
N ASN A 375 4.15 7.35 17.21
CA ASN A 375 5.57 7.03 17.00
C ASN A 375 6.24 7.88 15.92
N LEU A 376 5.53 8.29 14.86
CA LEU A 376 6.12 9.03 13.76
C LEU A 376 5.76 10.51 13.78
N ILE A 377 4.47 10.86 13.82
CA ILE A 377 4.03 12.26 13.71
C ILE A 377 4.50 13.08 14.91
N LYS A 378 4.43 12.56 16.13
CA LYS A 378 4.96 13.22 17.35
C LYS A 378 6.49 13.20 17.44
N SER A 379 7.21 12.77 16.40
CA SER A 379 8.67 12.77 16.40
C SER A 379 9.24 14.18 16.23
N GLU A 380 10.32 14.50 16.95
CA GLU A 380 11.14 15.68 16.72
C GLU A 380 11.94 15.59 15.41
N ASP A 381 12.30 14.36 15.00
CA ASP A 381 12.97 14.12 13.72
C ASP A 381 11.98 14.38 12.58
N LYS A 382 12.27 15.42 11.79
CA LYS A 382 11.47 15.87 10.65
C LYS A 382 11.24 14.78 9.61
N TYR A 383 12.16 13.84 9.44
CA TYR A 383 11.98 12.72 8.51
C TYR A 383 10.80 11.86 8.92
N TYR A 384 10.82 11.37 10.17
CA TYR A 384 9.74 10.50 10.66
C TYR A 384 8.41 11.26 10.73
N ARG A 385 8.45 12.53 11.14
CA ARG A 385 7.26 13.37 11.24
C ARG A 385 6.55 13.54 9.89
N TYR A 386 7.27 13.94 8.83
CA TYR A 386 6.66 14.20 7.53
C TYR A 386 6.36 12.91 6.76
N LEU A 387 7.20 11.88 6.85
CA LEU A 387 6.89 10.56 6.35
C LEU A 387 5.61 10.01 7.01
N GLY A 388 5.54 10.09 8.34
CA GLY A 388 4.36 9.68 9.11
C GLY A 388 3.10 10.46 8.70
N ALA A 389 3.18 11.78 8.53
CA ALA A 389 2.04 12.59 8.09
C ALA A 389 1.53 12.17 6.69
N GLY A 390 2.45 11.90 5.75
CA GLY A 390 2.09 11.38 4.43
C GLY A 390 1.41 10.01 4.49
N LEU A 391 1.98 9.07 5.25
CA LEU A 391 1.42 7.73 5.43
C LEU A 391 0.04 7.75 6.14
N TYR A 392 -0.11 8.59 7.16
CA TYR A 392 -1.38 8.79 7.86
C TYR A 392 -2.45 9.31 6.92
N ALA A 393 -2.11 10.34 6.14
CA ALA A 393 -3.00 10.94 5.16
C ALA A 393 -3.38 9.94 4.05
N SER A 394 -2.46 9.07 3.60
CA SER A 394 -2.75 7.98 2.66
C SER A 394 -3.84 7.03 3.20
N ILE A 395 -3.75 6.63 4.47
CA ILE A 395 -4.76 5.76 5.09
C ILE A 395 -6.10 6.49 5.23
N ILE A 396 -6.12 7.76 5.68
CA ILE A 396 -7.36 8.54 5.76
C ILE A 396 -7.99 8.70 4.37
N GLY A 397 -7.18 8.96 3.35
CA GLY A 397 -7.64 9.11 1.97
C GLY A 397 -8.31 7.86 1.43
N ILE A 398 -7.67 6.69 1.60
CA ILE A 398 -8.23 5.43 1.11
C ILE A 398 -9.45 4.99 1.94
N MET A 399 -9.48 5.27 3.25
CA MET A 399 -10.67 5.07 4.08
C MET A 399 -11.84 5.91 3.58
N GLY A 400 -11.60 7.18 3.21
CA GLY A 400 -12.63 8.05 2.61
C GLY A 400 -13.10 7.55 1.24
N HIS A 401 -12.18 7.13 0.37
CA HIS A 401 -12.53 6.54 -0.92
C HIS A 401 -13.32 5.23 -0.73
N GLY A 402 -12.99 4.44 0.27
CA GLY A 402 -13.65 3.19 0.63
C GLY A 402 -15.13 3.31 1.01
N LEU A 403 -15.66 4.53 1.22
CA LEU A 403 -17.09 4.77 1.40
C LEU A 403 -17.89 4.55 0.10
N VAL A 404 -17.24 4.66 -1.07
CA VAL A 404 -17.87 4.59 -2.39
C VAL A 404 -17.19 3.62 -3.35
N GLU A 405 -16.13 2.92 -2.88
CA GLU A 405 -15.43 1.88 -3.63
C GLU A 405 -14.87 0.81 -2.69
N HIS A 406 -14.43 -0.34 -3.19
CA HIS A 406 -13.88 -1.42 -2.38
C HIS A 406 -12.39 -1.63 -2.65
N PHE A 407 -11.52 -1.05 -1.84
CA PHE A 407 -10.08 -1.06 -2.07
C PHE A 407 -9.37 -2.40 -1.74
N LEU A 408 -10.06 -3.37 -1.15
CA LEU A 408 -9.52 -4.72 -0.91
C LEU A 408 -9.94 -5.73 -2.00
N TYR A 409 -10.38 -5.27 -3.16
CA TYR A 409 -10.84 -6.11 -4.26
C TYR A 409 -9.75 -6.41 -5.29
N ILE A 410 -8.94 -5.40 -5.66
CA ILE A 410 -7.94 -5.53 -6.71
C ILE A 410 -6.56 -5.82 -6.12
N PRO A 411 -5.84 -6.86 -6.61
CA PRO A 411 -4.55 -7.29 -6.06
C PRO A 411 -3.54 -6.14 -5.89
N ARG A 412 -3.37 -5.31 -6.90
CA ARG A 412 -2.41 -4.18 -6.88
C ARG A 412 -2.74 -3.14 -5.82
N ILE A 413 -4.03 -2.94 -5.49
CA ILE A 413 -4.44 -2.01 -4.42
C ILE A 413 -4.24 -2.66 -3.06
N ILE A 414 -4.59 -3.95 -2.90
CA ILE A 414 -4.29 -4.73 -1.70
C ILE A 414 -2.79 -4.66 -1.39
N PHE A 415 -1.93 -4.90 -2.39
CA PHE A 415 -0.48 -4.81 -2.21
C PHE A 415 -0.03 -3.40 -1.82
N THR A 416 -0.56 -2.36 -2.48
CA THR A 416 -0.25 -0.96 -2.16
C THR A 416 -0.63 -0.63 -0.72
N PHE A 417 -1.82 -1.04 -0.28
CA PHE A 417 -2.30 -0.87 1.09
C PHE A 417 -1.34 -1.51 2.10
N TRP A 418 -0.96 -2.77 1.90
CA TRP A 418 0.00 -3.45 2.77
C TRP A 418 1.40 -2.84 2.72
N ILE A 419 1.85 -2.34 1.57
CA ILE A 419 3.13 -1.62 1.46
C ILE A 419 3.12 -0.34 2.31
N ILE A 420 2.04 0.44 2.32
CA ILE A 420 1.89 1.64 3.17
C ILE A 420 1.98 1.25 4.66
N ILE A 421 1.31 0.17 5.07
CA ILE A 421 1.43 -0.37 6.43
C ILE A 421 2.88 -0.80 6.71
N GLY A 422 3.52 -1.50 5.77
CA GLY A 422 4.90 -1.96 5.87
C GLY A 422 5.90 -0.82 6.05
N ILE A 423 5.75 0.28 5.31
CA ILE A 423 6.58 1.49 5.47
C ILE A 423 6.38 2.07 6.88
N THR A 424 5.13 2.15 7.35
CA THR A 424 4.81 2.66 8.69
C THR A 424 5.49 1.83 9.78
N MET A 425 5.35 0.51 9.72
CA MET A 425 5.94 -0.41 10.71
C MET A 425 7.47 -0.38 10.68
N THR A 426 8.04 -0.37 9.48
CA THR A 426 9.50 -0.31 9.29
C THR A 426 10.07 1.00 9.85
N ALA A 427 9.40 2.14 9.59
CA ALA A 427 9.80 3.44 10.12
C ALA A 427 9.78 3.46 11.67
N ILE A 428 8.72 2.94 12.28
CA ILE A 428 8.58 2.84 13.75
C ILE A 428 9.71 2.00 14.32
N ARG A 429 9.99 0.82 13.74
CA ARG A 429 11.05 -0.07 14.20
C ARG A 429 12.43 0.56 14.11
N ILE A 430 12.76 1.20 12.99
CA ILE A 430 14.06 1.87 12.81
C ILE A 430 14.22 2.95 13.87
N LYS A 431 13.21 3.81 14.06
CA LYS A 431 13.24 4.87 15.06
C LYS A 431 13.43 4.33 16.49
N LYS A 432 12.75 3.23 16.84
CA LYS A 432 12.89 2.57 18.16
C LYS A 432 14.34 2.07 18.35
N SER A 433 14.90 1.41 17.32
CA SER A 433 16.29 0.94 17.34
C SER A 433 17.33 2.08 17.44
N GLU A 434 17.12 3.19 16.75
CA GLU A 434 17.97 4.39 16.85
C GLU A 434 17.95 4.95 18.27
N ARG A 435 16.77 5.06 18.89
CA ARG A 435 16.62 5.53 20.28
C ARG A 435 17.30 4.62 21.30
N GLU A 436 17.19 3.31 21.14
CA GLU A 436 17.85 2.33 22.02
C GLU A 436 19.39 2.44 21.92
N LYS A 437 19.90 2.59 20.69
CA LYS A 437 21.35 2.78 20.46
C LYS A 437 21.86 4.07 21.12
N SER A 438 21.13 5.18 21.00
CA SER A 438 21.50 6.46 21.63
C SER A 438 21.53 6.33 23.15
N LYS A 439 20.52 5.75 23.77
CA LYS A 439 20.48 5.51 25.23
C LYS A 439 21.64 4.64 25.70
N ASN A 440 21.97 3.57 24.97
CA ASN A 440 23.08 2.70 25.31
C ASN A 440 24.43 3.40 25.22
N LEU A 441 24.60 4.33 24.27
CA LEU A 441 25.81 5.18 24.14
C LEU A 441 25.91 6.16 25.32
N GLU A 442 24.82 6.84 25.66
CA GLU A 442 24.77 7.77 26.80
C GLU A 442 25.13 7.04 28.11
N ASN A 443 24.55 5.88 28.37
CA ASN A 443 24.84 5.06 29.56
C ASN A 443 26.33 4.59 29.60
N LYS A 444 26.91 4.25 28.45
CA LYS A 444 28.35 3.89 28.38
C LYS A 444 29.25 5.07 28.66
N THR A 445 28.89 6.25 28.16
CA THR A 445 29.65 7.49 28.38
C THR A 445 29.58 7.92 29.84
N SER A 446 28.37 7.87 30.45
CA SER A 446 28.22 8.20 31.89
C SER A 446 29.07 7.27 32.78
N LYS A 447 28.99 5.95 32.55
CA LYS A 447 29.80 4.98 33.30
C LYS A 447 31.32 5.20 33.16
N LYS A 448 31.77 5.64 31.97
CA LYS A 448 33.18 5.94 31.71
C LYS A 448 33.64 7.23 32.41
N LEU A 449 32.75 8.21 32.56
CA LEU A 449 33.01 9.44 33.33
C LEU A 449 33.10 9.13 34.82
N GLU A 450 32.11 8.40 35.36
CA GLU A 450 32.10 7.97 36.77
C GLU A 450 33.35 7.14 37.15
N SER A 451 33.87 6.28 36.25
CA SER A 451 35.09 5.52 36.50
C SER A 451 36.32 6.43 36.52
N LYS A 452 36.41 7.44 35.63
CA LYS A 452 37.50 8.41 35.60
C LYS A 452 37.50 9.31 36.84
N ASP A 453 36.33 9.74 37.31
CA ASP A 453 36.25 10.57 38.51
C ASP A 453 36.66 9.78 39.75
N LYS A 454 36.27 8.49 39.86
CA LYS A 454 36.77 7.59 40.93
C LYS A 454 38.29 7.38 40.89
N ASP A 455 38.84 7.19 39.70
CA ASP A 455 40.30 7.04 39.55
C ASP A 455 41.06 8.35 39.89
N LEU A 456 40.45 9.52 39.66
CA LEU A 456 41.00 10.83 40.04
C LEU A 456 40.94 11.03 41.58
N GLU A 457 39.77 10.70 42.20
CA GLU A 457 39.64 10.75 43.67
C GLU A 457 40.64 9.82 44.39
N ILE A 458 40.86 8.61 43.86
CA ILE A 458 41.83 7.67 44.44
C ILE A 458 43.25 8.23 44.31
N LYS A 459 43.61 8.94 43.21
CA LYS A 459 44.91 9.58 43.04
C LYS A 459 45.12 10.75 44.00
N ILE A 460 44.09 11.58 44.21
CA ILE A 460 44.14 12.73 45.13
C ILE A 460 44.30 12.28 46.60
N ILE A 461 43.77 11.13 46.97
CA ILE A 461 43.86 10.59 48.36
C ILE A 461 45.21 9.88 48.57
N ALA A 462 45.92 9.50 47.51
CA ALA A 462 47.20 8.79 47.56
C ALA A 462 48.44 9.74 47.50
N GLU A 463 48.23 11.03 47.19
CA GLU A 463 49.23 12.12 47.34
C GLU A 463 49.02 12.84 48.67
#